data_e98243fc263dceb8cace650141b1748b
#
_entry.id   e98243fc263dceb8cace650141b1748b
#
_cell.length_a   1.000
_cell.length_b   1.000
_cell.length_c   1.000
_cell.angle_alpha   90.00
_cell.angle_beta   90.00
_cell.angle_gamma   90.00
#
_symmetry.space_group_name_H-M   'P 1'
#
loop_
_entity.id
_entity.type
_entity.pdbx_description
1 polymer ?
#
loop_
_entity_poly.entity_id
_entity_poly.type
_entity_poly.pdbx_seq_one_letter_code
_entity_poly.pdbx_strand_id
1 'polypeptide(L)'
;MLVIGVVGLVGAIWIGVTQPLDTAANVTLELTFVLLVIVGLIAARLTVVVDARSVSTWFGWGWPRRTIALADIVSAERVSNSWWYGWGVRWVPGGWMFNNAGNGAVELRLESGSVFRIGTDEPDALLAAIEAARSAR
;
A
#
# COMPACT_ATOMS: atom_id res chain seq x y z
N MET A 1 1.39 -10.05 -3.66
CA MET A 1 2.47 -10.35 -2.68
C MET A 1 2.31 -11.71 -2.02
N LEU A 2 1.11 -12.16 -1.66
CA LEU A 2 0.89 -13.51 -1.09
C LEU A 2 1.42 -14.63 -2.01
N VAL A 3 1.20 -14.54 -3.32
CA VAL A 3 1.66 -15.53 -4.31
C VAL A 3 3.19 -15.60 -4.37
N ILE A 4 3.90 -14.47 -4.33
CA ILE A 4 5.37 -14.43 -4.33
C ILE A 4 5.93 -15.05 -3.04
N GLY A 5 5.28 -14.78 -1.89
CA GLY A 5 5.65 -15.39 -0.62
C GLY A 5 5.47 -16.91 -0.62
N VAL A 6 4.36 -17.40 -1.16
CA VAL A 6 4.07 -18.85 -1.27
C VAL A 6 5.04 -19.53 -2.24
N VAL A 7 5.32 -18.95 -3.39
CA VAL A 7 6.29 -19.49 -4.35
C VAL A 7 7.69 -19.51 -3.76
N GLY A 8 8.09 -18.47 -3.03
CA GLY A 8 9.37 -18.42 -2.33
C GLY A 8 9.48 -19.49 -1.25
N LEU A 9 8.39 -19.74 -0.48
CA LEU A 9 8.34 -20.79 0.54
C LEU A 9 8.50 -22.18 -0.08
N VAL A 10 7.69 -22.47 -1.11
CA VAL A 10 7.74 -23.78 -1.79
C VAL A 10 9.12 -24.01 -2.39
N GLY A 11 9.73 -22.98 -3.00
CA GLY A 11 11.08 -23.05 -3.54
C GLY A 11 12.14 -23.30 -2.46
N ALA A 12 12.07 -22.60 -1.32
CA ALA A 12 13.00 -22.77 -0.20
C ALA A 12 12.88 -24.16 0.44
N ILE A 13 11.66 -24.67 0.63
CA ILE A 13 11.41 -26.03 1.12
C ILE A 13 11.95 -27.05 0.14
N TRP A 14 11.73 -26.86 -1.18
CA TRP A 14 12.20 -27.78 -2.20
C TRP A 14 13.73 -27.85 -2.27
N ILE A 15 14.42 -26.69 -2.17
CA ILE A 15 15.88 -26.62 -2.11
C ILE A 15 16.40 -27.28 -0.83
N GLY A 16 15.81 -27.02 0.32
CA GLY A 16 16.23 -27.62 1.60
C GLY A 16 16.04 -29.14 1.65
N VAL A 17 15.06 -29.68 0.92
CA VAL A 17 14.81 -31.12 0.84
C VAL A 17 15.70 -31.81 -0.19
N THR A 18 16.04 -31.15 -1.30
CA THR A 18 16.77 -31.76 -2.43
C THR A 18 18.29 -31.54 -2.39
N GLN A 19 18.74 -30.50 -1.69
CA GLN A 19 20.16 -30.16 -1.57
C GLN A 19 20.54 -30.08 -0.09
N PRO A 20 21.50 -30.86 0.37
CA PRO A 20 22.01 -30.74 1.74
C PRO A 20 22.85 -29.45 1.84
N LEU A 21 22.15 -28.35 2.15
CA LEU A 21 22.79 -27.09 2.48
C LEU A 21 23.49 -27.22 3.84
N ASP A 22 24.58 -26.50 4.02
CA ASP A 22 25.16 -26.39 5.35
C ASP A 22 24.19 -25.69 6.32
N THR A 23 24.40 -25.83 7.61
CA THR A 23 23.52 -25.30 8.64
C THR A 23 23.37 -23.77 8.53
N ALA A 24 24.43 -23.07 8.14
CA ALA A 24 24.43 -21.62 8.00
C ALA A 24 23.54 -21.17 6.83
N ALA A 25 23.58 -21.86 5.71
CA ALA A 25 22.73 -21.57 4.55
C ALA A 25 21.24 -21.80 4.87
N ASN A 26 20.91 -22.90 5.57
CA ASN A 26 19.55 -23.19 5.98
C ASN A 26 19.00 -22.10 6.93
N VAL A 27 19.76 -21.73 7.97
CA VAL A 27 19.36 -20.67 8.91
C VAL A 27 19.17 -19.33 8.19
N THR A 28 20.04 -19.00 7.24
CA THR A 28 19.93 -17.77 6.47
C THR A 28 18.65 -17.75 5.63
N LEU A 29 18.30 -18.85 4.98
CA LEU A 29 17.06 -18.99 4.20
C LEU A 29 15.82 -18.83 5.08
N GLU A 30 15.79 -19.48 6.25
CA GLU A 30 14.70 -19.40 7.20
C GLU A 30 14.50 -17.97 7.73
N LEU A 31 15.57 -17.31 8.14
CA LEU A 31 15.53 -15.93 8.61
C LEU A 31 15.07 -14.97 7.51
N THR A 32 15.55 -15.15 6.28
CA THR A 32 15.10 -14.33 5.13
C THR A 32 13.62 -14.54 4.87
N PHE A 33 13.15 -15.79 4.92
CA PHE A 33 11.74 -16.10 4.73
C PHE A 33 10.86 -15.47 5.81
N VAL A 34 11.23 -15.62 7.10
CA VAL A 34 10.53 -15.02 8.22
C VAL A 34 10.47 -13.49 8.06
N LEU A 35 11.58 -12.88 7.68
CA LEU A 35 11.62 -11.43 7.40
C LEU A 35 10.65 -11.03 6.28
N LEU A 36 10.63 -11.79 5.18
CA LEU A 36 9.72 -11.52 4.05
C LEU A 36 8.24 -11.67 4.45
N VAL A 37 7.92 -12.66 5.28
CA VAL A 37 6.56 -12.83 5.83
C VAL A 37 6.18 -11.65 6.70
N ILE A 38 7.05 -11.23 7.62
CA ILE A 38 6.81 -10.08 8.50
C ILE A 38 6.59 -8.82 7.66
N VAL A 39 7.45 -8.54 6.70
CA VAL A 39 7.30 -7.38 5.78
C VAL A 39 6.00 -7.49 4.99
N GLY A 40 5.63 -8.67 4.51
CA GLY A 40 4.37 -8.92 3.82
C GLY A 40 3.15 -8.64 4.69
N LEU A 41 3.16 -9.07 5.95
CA LEU A 41 2.08 -8.83 6.91
C LEU A 41 1.95 -7.35 7.27
N ILE A 42 3.06 -6.65 7.45
CA ILE A 42 3.07 -5.19 7.70
C ILE A 42 2.49 -4.44 6.50
N ALA A 43 2.89 -4.81 5.28
CA ALA A 43 2.41 -4.20 4.06
C ALA A 43 0.96 -4.58 3.70
N ALA A 44 0.40 -5.61 4.33
CA ALA A 44 -0.91 -6.16 3.99
C ALA A 44 -2.10 -5.26 4.40
N ARG A 45 -1.91 -4.24 5.22
CA ARG A 45 -2.98 -3.37 5.71
C ARG A 45 -2.68 -1.92 5.42
N LEU A 46 -3.50 -1.29 4.57
CA LEU A 46 -3.51 0.15 4.36
C LEU A 46 -4.63 0.77 5.20
N THR A 47 -4.28 1.67 6.08
CA THR A 47 -5.24 2.43 6.89
C THR A 47 -5.36 3.83 6.32
N VAL A 48 -6.59 4.29 6.17
CA VAL A 48 -6.92 5.66 5.75
C VAL A 48 -7.81 6.28 6.82
N VAL A 49 -7.43 7.46 7.25
CA VAL A 49 -8.22 8.25 8.22
C VAL A 49 -8.45 9.62 7.63
N VAL A 50 -9.72 10.00 7.55
CA VAL A 50 -10.17 11.34 7.17
C VAL A 50 -10.62 12.05 8.45
N ASP A 51 -9.95 13.11 8.81
CA ASP A 51 -10.35 13.98 9.92
C ASP A 51 -10.75 15.39 9.43
N ALA A 52 -11.15 16.27 10.34
CA ALA A 52 -11.62 17.62 9.99
C ALA A 52 -10.53 18.50 9.34
N ARG A 53 -9.27 18.10 9.34
CA ARG A 53 -8.15 18.92 8.84
C ARG A 53 -7.29 18.21 7.81
N SER A 54 -7.25 16.89 7.81
CA SER A 54 -6.32 16.14 6.97
C SER A 54 -6.85 14.75 6.57
N VAL A 55 -6.27 14.23 5.50
CA VAL A 55 -6.35 12.82 5.12
C VAL A 55 -5.00 12.18 5.42
N SER A 56 -5.00 11.20 6.30
CA SER A 56 -3.80 10.45 6.66
C SER A 56 -3.90 9.01 6.17
N THR A 57 -2.86 8.51 5.57
CA THR A 57 -2.79 7.12 5.12
C THR A 57 -1.43 6.51 5.48
N TRP A 58 -1.43 5.23 5.90
CA TRP A 58 -0.22 4.49 6.27
C TRP A 58 -0.40 3.00 6.14
N PHE A 59 0.73 2.30 6.00
CA PHE A 59 0.76 0.84 6.02
C PHE A 59 1.04 0.29 7.43
N GLY A 60 0.46 -0.87 7.72
CA GLY A 60 0.75 -1.66 8.91
C GLY A 60 0.68 -0.85 10.20
N TRP A 61 1.82 -0.74 10.89
CA TRP A 61 1.94 -0.09 12.19
C TRP A 61 2.24 1.41 12.11
N GLY A 62 2.04 2.04 10.95
CA GLY A 62 2.16 3.49 10.80
C GLY A 62 3.24 3.96 9.84
N TRP A 63 3.94 3.07 9.14
CA TRP A 63 4.99 3.42 8.18
C TRP A 63 4.96 2.51 6.93
N PRO A 64 5.17 3.05 5.71
CA PRO A 64 5.27 4.48 5.40
C PRO A 64 3.94 5.20 5.60
N ARG A 65 4.02 6.48 5.97
CA ARG A 65 2.86 7.34 6.25
C ARG A 65 2.86 8.57 5.37
N ARG A 66 1.68 8.96 4.92
CA ARG A 66 1.43 10.24 4.24
C ARG A 66 0.25 10.93 4.87
N THR A 67 0.43 12.20 5.23
CA THR A 67 -0.64 13.07 5.71
C THR A 67 -0.74 14.26 4.76
N ILE A 68 -1.95 14.57 4.31
CA ILE A 68 -2.26 15.65 3.37
C ILE A 68 -3.32 16.52 4.03
N ALA A 69 -3.05 17.81 4.17
CA ALA A 69 -4.04 18.73 4.69
C ALA A 69 -5.20 18.86 3.69
N LEU A 70 -6.44 18.90 4.18
CA LEU A 70 -7.63 19.08 3.33
C LEU A 70 -7.57 20.42 2.57
N ALA A 71 -6.87 21.42 3.13
CA ALA A 71 -6.65 22.71 2.48
C ALA A 71 -5.83 22.59 1.20
N ASP A 72 -4.87 21.66 1.17
CA ASP A 72 -3.97 21.44 0.03
C ASP A 72 -4.61 20.64 -1.09
N ILE A 73 -5.83 20.09 -0.89
CA ILE A 73 -6.54 19.28 -1.87
C ILE A 73 -7.38 20.17 -2.77
N VAL A 74 -6.99 20.28 -4.03
CA VAL A 74 -7.74 21.01 -5.06
C VAL A 74 -8.95 20.21 -5.53
N SER A 75 -8.75 18.93 -5.87
CA SER A 75 -9.82 18.01 -6.25
C SER A 75 -9.56 16.60 -5.72
N ALA A 76 -10.66 15.89 -5.51
CA ALA A 76 -10.66 14.46 -5.20
C ALA A 76 -11.57 13.76 -6.20
N GLU A 77 -11.07 12.70 -6.83
CA GLU A 77 -11.81 12.00 -7.88
C GLU A 77 -11.64 10.50 -7.73
N ARG A 78 -12.71 9.75 -8.00
CA ARG A 78 -12.63 8.31 -8.13
C ARG A 78 -11.89 7.95 -9.42
N VAL A 79 -10.89 7.08 -9.31
CA VAL A 79 -10.13 6.56 -10.44
C VAL A 79 -10.01 5.04 -10.37
N SER A 80 -9.74 4.43 -11.52
CA SER A 80 -9.37 3.02 -11.58
C SER A 80 -7.89 2.91 -11.90
N ASN A 81 -7.16 2.22 -11.02
CA ASN A 81 -5.75 1.94 -11.24
C ASN A 81 -5.60 0.87 -12.33
N SER A 82 -4.60 1.04 -13.16
CA SER A 82 -4.18 -0.04 -14.04
C SER A 82 -3.58 -1.18 -13.21
N TRP A 83 -3.87 -2.42 -13.56
CA TRP A 83 -3.34 -3.60 -12.88
C TRP A 83 -1.80 -3.66 -12.84
N TRP A 84 -1.12 -2.98 -13.77
CA TRP A 84 0.35 -2.86 -13.80
C TRP A 84 0.93 -2.11 -12.60
N TYR A 85 0.17 -1.22 -11.99
CA TYR A 85 0.66 -0.47 -10.84
C TYR A 85 0.87 -1.35 -9.61
N GLY A 86 0.12 -2.47 -9.51
CA GLY A 86 0.26 -3.42 -8.42
C GLY A 86 -0.05 -2.82 -7.04
N TRP A 87 0.50 -3.44 -6.01
CA TRP A 87 0.27 -3.07 -4.62
C TRP A 87 1.51 -2.42 -4.00
N GLY A 88 1.31 -1.75 -2.85
CA GLY A 88 2.34 -1.08 -2.09
C GLY A 88 2.44 0.41 -2.39
N VAL A 89 3.61 0.97 -2.12
CA VAL A 89 3.96 2.35 -2.49
C VAL A 89 4.46 2.36 -3.92
N ARG A 90 3.80 3.12 -4.78
CA ARG A 90 4.11 3.16 -6.21
C ARG A 90 4.15 4.57 -6.74
N TRP A 91 4.97 4.76 -7.76
CA TRP A 91 4.94 5.97 -8.58
C TRP A 91 3.83 5.86 -9.62
N VAL A 92 3.05 6.92 -9.76
CA VAL A 92 2.01 7.07 -10.79
C VAL A 92 2.24 8.38 -11.53
N PRO A 93 1.68 8.57 -12.73
CA PRO A 93 1.81 9.85 -13.43
C PRO A 93 1.38 11.02 -12.54
N GLY A 94 2.32 11.93 -12.30
CA GLY A 94 2.11 13.12 -11.48
C GLY A 94 2.36 12.94 -9.97
N GLY A 95 2.67 11.73 -9.46
CA GLY A 95 2.88 11.58 -8.03
C GLY A 95 3.00 10.15 -7.52
N TRP A 96 2.52 9.93 -6.31
CA TRP A 96 2.64 8.68 -5.59
C TRP A 96 1.28 8.03 -5.34
N MET A 97 1.30 6.73 -5.19
CA MET A 97 0.14 5.92 -4.83
C MET A 97 0.47 4.99 -3.67
N PHE A 98 -0.45 4.92 -2.72
CA PHE A 98 -0.51 3.85 -1.73
C PHE A 98 -1.68 2.94 -2.09
N ASN A 99 -1.39 1.69 -2.43
CA ASN A 99 -2.41 0.73 -2.84
C ASN A 99 -2.22 -0.61 -2.13
N ASN A 100 -3.28 -1.12 -1.56
CA ASN A 100 -3.31 -2.45 -0.92
C ASN A 100 -4.47 -3.31 -1.40
N ALA A 101 -5.40 -2.75 -2.14
CA ALA A 101 -6.63 -3.43 -2.51
C ALA A 101 -7.02 -3.06 -3.95
N GLY A 102 -7.36 -4.06 -4.74
CA GLY A 102 -8.02 -3.94 -6.02
C GLY A 102 -7.47 -2.88 -7.00
N ASN A 103 -8.37 -2.44 -7.87
CA ASN A 103 -8.09 -1.38 -8.85
C ASN A 103 -8.80 -0.06 -8.51
N GLY A 104 -9.67 -0.05 -7.49
CA GLY A 104 -10.35 1.15 -7.04
C GLY A 104 -9.39 2.08 -6.30
N ALA A 105 -9.51 3.39 -6.56
CA ALA A 105 -8.72 4.39 -5.85
C ALA A 105 -9.42 5.75 -5.84
N VAL A 106 -8.99 6.61 -4.93
CA VAL A 106 -9.28 8.04 -4.95
C VAL A 106 -7.99 8.79 -5.28
N GLU A 107 -8.03 9.60 -6.33
CA GLU A 107 -6.95 10.49 -6.71
C GLU A 107 -7.17 11.86 -6.07
N LEU A 108 -6.16 12.34 -5.36
CA LEU A 108 -6.11 13.67 -4.78
C LEU A 108 -5.16 14.53 -5.61
N ARG A 109 -5.65 15.64 -6.15
CA ARG A 109 -4.82 16.68 -6.79
C ARG A 109 -4.50 17.73 -5.76
N LEU A 110 -3.23 18.02 -5.60
CA LEU A 110 -2.74 18.95 -4.60
C LEU A 110 -2.45 20.32 -5.22
N GLU A 111 -2.50 21.38 -4.41
CA GLU A 111 -2.14 22.74 -4.84
C GLU A 111 -0.73 22.84 -5.43
N SER A 112 0.17 21.96 -4.99
CA SER A 112 1.53 21.84 -5.57
C SER A 112 1.56 21.33 -7.02
N GLY A 113 0.40 20.95 -7.58
CA GLY A 113 0.29 20.27 -8.88
C GLY A 113 0.62 18.77 -8.83
N SER A 114 1.04 18.25 -7.70
CA SER A 114 1.29 16.81 -7.53
C SER A 114 0.01 16.02 -7.29
N VAL A 115 0.09 14.71 -7.59
CA VAL A 115 -1.01 13.77 -7.44
C VAL A 115 -0.66 12.77 -6.33
N PHE A 116 -1.66 12.42 -5.52
CA PHE A 116 -1.56 11.32 -4.60
C PHE A 116 -2.78 10.41 -4.72
N ARG A 117 -2.56 9.11 -4.95
CA ARG A 117 -3.63 8.12 -5.05
C ARG A 117 -3.69 7.23 -3.83
N ILE A 118 -4.89 6.97 -3.37
CA ILE A 118 -5.19 6.05 -2.26
C ILE A 118 -6.02 4.91 -2.83
N GLY A 119 -5.43 3.73 -2.92
CA GLY A 119 -6.12 2.50 -3.31
C GLY A 119 -7.03 2.02 -2.20
N THR A 120 -8.25 1.67 -2.54
CA THR A 120 -9.27 1.19 -1.60
C THR A 120 -10.31 0.34 -2.31
N ASP A 121 -10.90 -0.60 -1.58
CA ASP A 121 -12.04 -1.39 -2.06
C ASP A 121 -13.35 -0.58 -2.05
N GLU A 122 -13.39 0.53 -1.29
CA GLU A 122 -14.55 1.40 -1.15
C GLU A 122 -14.24 2.85 -1.58
N PRO A 123 -13.93 3.08 -2.87
CA PRO A 123 -13.52 4.42 -3.34
C PRO A 123 -14.62 5.47 -3.21
N ASP A 124 -15.89 5.07 -3.35
CA ASP A 124 -17.00 6.00 -3.24
C ASP A 124 -17.22 6.46 -1.79
N ALA A 125 -17.07 5.56 -0.83
CA ALA A 125 -17.16 5.89 0.60
C ALA A 125 -16.01 6.81 1.02
N LEU A 126 -14.78 6.54 0.56
CA LEU A 126 -13.64 7.38 0.85
C LEU A 126 -13.80 8.77 0.23
N LEU A 127 -14.24 8.85 -1.04
CA LEU A 127 -14.48 10.12 -1.71
C LEU A 127 -15.53 10.94 -0.97
N ALA A 128 -16.66 10.34 -0.61
CA ALA A 128 -17.74 11.02 0.14
C ALA A 128 -17.23 11.54 1.50
N ALA A 129 -16.41 10.77 2.21
CA ALA A 129 -15.82 11.20 3.48
C ALA A 129 -14.90 12.41 3.31
N ILE A 130 -14.08 12.43 2.26
CA ILE A 130 -13.18 13.56 1.97
C ILE A 130 -13.99 14.81 1.59
N GLU A 131 -15.01 14.66 0.75
CA GLU A 131 -15.86 15.78 0.34
C GLU A 131 -16.67 16.36 1.51
N ALA A 132 -17.22 15.50 2.37
CA ALA A 132 -17.91 15.91 3.58
C ALA A 132 -16.98 16.70 4.52
N ALA A 133 -15.75 16.22 4.74
CA ALA A 133 -14.78 16.90 5.57
C ALA A 133 -14.32 18.25 4.98
N ARG A 134 -14.26 18.37 3.63
CA ARG A 134 -13.96 19.64 2.95
C ARG A 134 -15.11 20.64 3.02
N SER A 135 -16.35 20.17 2.91
CA SER A 135 -17.55 21.03 2.94
C SER A 135 -17.88 21.55 4.33
N ALA A 136 -17.39 20.89 5.39
CA ALA A 136 -17.61 21.30 6.78
C ALA A 136 -16.67 22.43 7.25
N ARG A 137 -15.84 22.95 6.35
CA ARG A 137 -14.86 24.04 6.63
C ARG A 137 -15.40 25.37 6.15
#